data_104b188999dee3ec2728d78b4224795d
#
_entry.id   104b188999dee3ec2728d78b4224795d
#
_cell.length_a   1.000
_cell.length_b   1.000
_cell.length_c   1.000
_cell.angle_alpha   90.00
_cell.angle_beta   90.00
_cell.angle_gamma   90.00
#
_symmetry.space_group_name_H-M   'P 1'
#
loop_
_entity.id
_entity.type
_entity.pdbx_description
1 polymer ?
#
loop_
_entity_poly.entity_id
_entity_poly.type
_entity_poly.pdbx_seq_one_letter_code
_entity_poly.pdbx_strand_id
1 'polypeptide(L)'
;VVALGEAKGEAGRTIDAGGLVVCPGFVDIHTHYDAQVLWDQMLTISPWHGVTTAVMGNCGFGVAPMRPADRQDIMKTLEKVEGMSYAALEAGLGLDWPFESFPEYMDVVQQGGTAINMAAFIGHTPLRIYVMGDDAMEREATGAEVEAMAQIVREAMAAGAIGFSTSQAA
;
A
#
# COMPACT_ATOMS: atom_id res chain seq x y z
N VAL A 1 -8.92 8.78 22.84
CA VAL A 1 -9.82 9.02 24.00
C VAL A 1 -8.98 9.63 25.10
N VAL A 2 -9.33 10.82 25.55
CA VAL A 2 -8.57 11.56 26.57
C VAL A 2 -9.22 11.43 27.95
N ALA A 3 -10.54 11.32 27.99
CA ALA A 3 -11.32 11.12 29.21
C ALA A 3 -12.62 10.36 28.93
N LEU A 4 -13.13 9.69 29.96
CA LEU A 4 -14.43 9.01 29.99
C LEU A 4 -15.23 9.53 31.18
N GLY A 5 -16.56 9.50 31.09
CA GLY A 5 -17.47 9.99 32.13
C GLY A 5 -17.73 11.49 31.99
N GLU A 6 -17.90 12.18 33.10
CA GLU A 6 -18.17 13.62 33.12
C GLU A 6 -16.88 14.41 32.79
N ALA A 7 -16.68 14.72 31.53
CA ALA A 7 -15.59 15.62 31.09
C ALA A 7 -16.01 17.07 31.39
N LYS A 8 -15.20 17.80 32.18
CA LYS A 8 -15.41 19.23 32.45
C LYS A 8 -14.64 20.06 31.43
N GLY A 9 -15.27 21.09 30.85
CA GLY A 9 -14.67 22.03 29.93
C GLY A 9 -15.58 22.35 28.77
N GLU A 10 -15.14 23.28 27.92
CA GLU A 10 -15.81 23.63 26.66
C GLU A 10 -15.34 22.69 25.54
N ALA A 11 -16.29 22.25 24.71
CA ALA A 11 -15.97 21.46 23.52
C ALA A 11 -16.14 22.30 22.26
N GLY A 12 -15.19 22.22 21.34
CA GLY A 12 -15.31 22.84 20.03
C GLY A 12 -16.44 22.23 19.18
N ARG A 13 -16.74 20.94 19.42
CA ARG A 13 -17.87 20.21 18.81
C ARG A 13 -18.37 19.13 19.76
N THR A 14 -19.69 19.03 19.87
CA THR A 14 -20.36 17.94 20.60
C THR A 14 -21.15 17.10 19.61
N ILE A 15 -21.06 15.78 19.73
CA ILE A 15 -21.84 14.82 18.94
C ILE A 15 -22.70 14.03 19.91
N ASP A 16 -24.04 14.11 19.75
CA ASP A 16 -24.97 13.27 20.49
C ASP A 16 -24.92 11.83 19.94
N ALA A 17 -24.50 10.92 20.77
CA ALA A 17 -24.44 9.49 20.47
C ALA A 17 -25.44 8.68 21.31
N GLY A 18 -26.52 9.31 21.79
CA GLY A 18 -27.57 8.64 22.60
C GLY A 18 -28.14 7.44 21.85
N GLY A 19 -28.03 6.24 22.45
CA GLY A 19 -28.44 4.96 21.84
C GLY A 19 -27.51 4.37 20.80
N LEU A 20 -26.35 4.98 20.57
CA LEU A 20 -25.33 4.50 19.64
C LEU A 20 -24.11 3.96 20.39
N VAL A 21 -23.34 3.10 19.70
CA VAL A 21 -22.05 2.62 20.18
C VAL A 21 -20.94 3.51 19.61
N VAL A 22 -20.09 4.05 20.47
CA VAL A 22 -18.87 4.74 20.09
C VAL A 22 -17.71 3.77 20.17
N CYS A 23 -17.05 3.48 19.04
CA CYS A 23 -15.93 2.57 18.95
C CYS A 23 -14.77 3.21 18.18
N PRO A 24 -13.53 2.66 18.28
CA PRO A 24 -12.46 3.00 17.35
C PRO A 24 -12.88 2.74 15.90
N GLY A 25 -12.30 3.47 14.95
CA GLY A 25 -12.47 3.16 13.53
C GLY A 25 -11.90 1.80 13.18
N PHE A 26 -12.43 1.20 12.12
CA PHE A 26 -11.97 -0.10 11.67
C PHE A 26 -10.55 -0.03 11.08
N VAL A 27 -9.80 -1.11 11.25
CA VAL A 27 -8.51 -1.34 10.60
C VAL A 27 -8.74 -2.41 9.53
N ASP A 28 -8.65 -2.01 8.27
CA ASP A 28 -8.67 -2.95 7.15
C ASP A 28 -7.24 -3.46 6.91
N ILE A 29 -7.02 -4.70 7.29
CA ILE A 29 -5.68 -5.33 7.24
C ILE A 29 -5.33 -5.93 5.89
N HIS A 30 -6.23 -5.89 4.90
CA HIS A 30 -6.01 -6.50 3.60
C HIS A 30 -6.64 -5.68 2.48
N THR A 31 -5.86 -4.79 1.91
CA THR A 31 -6.25 -3.99 0.75
C THR A 31 -5.18 -4.03 -0.34
N HIS A 32 -5.57 -3.63 -1.55
CA HIS A 32 -4.69 -3.46 -2.70
C HIS A 32 -4.73 -2.00 -3.19
N TYR A 33 -4.58 -1.06 -2.26
CA TYR A 33 -4.57 0.38 -2.55
C TYR A 33 -3.24 0.90 -3.10
N ASP A 34 -2.28 0.02 -3.37
CA ASP A 34 -0.91 0.35 -3.75
C ASP A 34 -0.80 1.31 -4.93
N ALA A 35 -1.63 1.11 -5.95
CA ALA A 35 -1.73 2.03 -7.08
C ALA A 35 -2.72 3.16 -6.79
N GLN A 36 -3.91 2.83 -6.27
CA GLN A 36 -5.00 3.78 -6.09
C GLN A 36 -4.62 4.96 -5.18
N VAL A 37 -3.82 4.75 -4.15
CA VAL A 37 -3.38 5.79 -3.21
C VAL A 37 -2.67 6.97 -3.90
N LEU A 38 -2.13 6.75 -5.10
CA LEU A 38 -1.40 7.77 -5.85
C LEU A 38 -2.31 8.77 -6.58
N TRP A 39 -3.61 8.45 -6.78
CA TRP A 39 -4.59 9.37 -7.39
C TRP A 39 -5.87 9.56 -6.59
N ASP A 40 -6.19 8.66 -5.66
CA ASP A 40 -7.34 8.79 -4.76
C ASP A 40 -6.88 8.81 -3.30
N GLN A 41 -6.47 9.97 -2.82
CA GLN A 41 -6.05 10.17 -1.43
C GLN A 41 -7.19 9.97 -0.42
N MET A 42 -8.44 9.98 -0.86
CA MET A 42 -9.59 9.65 -0.02
C MET A 42 -9.72 8.14 0.23
N LEU A 43 -9.07 7.32 -0.60
CA LEU A 43 -9.16 5.86 -0.55
C LEU A 43 -10.62 5.39 -0.54
N THR A 44 -11.36 5.97 -1.48
CA THR A 44 -12.78 5.71 -1.65
C THR A 44 -12.97 4.22 -1.99
N ILE A 45 -13.81 3.50 -1.29
CA ILE A 45 -14.90 3.87 -0.37
C ILE A 45 -14.65 3.52 1.11
N SER A 46 -13.47 3.04 1.48
CA SER A 46 -13.17 2.55 2.83
C SER A 46 -13.59 3.49 3.98
N PRO A 47 -13.31 4.81 3.91
CA PRO A 47 -13.72 5.74 4.97
C PRO A 47 -15.23 5.81 5.18
N TRP A 48 -16.03 5.60 4.13
CA TRP A 48 -17.50 5.62 4.22
C TRP A 48 -18.06 4.46 5.02
N HIS A 49 -17.27 3.40 5.20
CA HIS A 49 -17.61 2.23 6.00
C HIS A 49 -16.96 2.26 7.40
N GLY A 50 -16.37 3.41 7.79
CA GLY A 50 -15.78 3.59 9.11
C GLY A 50 -14.35 3.06 9.23
N VAL A 51 -13.69 2.73 8.11
CA VAL A 51 -12.26 2.41 8.10
C VAL A 51 -11.45 3.68 8.35
N THR A 52 -10.53 3.61 9.29
CA THR A 52 -9.62 4.71 9.65
C THR A 52 -8.15 4.37 9.46
N THR A 53 -7.86 3.11 9.17
CA THR A 53 -6.52 2.62 8.85
C THR A 53 -6.64 1.49 7.83
N ALA A 54 -5.86 1.53 6.76
CA ALA A 54 -5.78 0.47 5.78
C ALA A 54 -4.35 -0.03 5.62
N VAL A 55 -4.20 -1.33 5.32
CA VAL A 55 -2.91 -1.97 5.06
C VAL A 55 -2.87 -2.41 3.61
N MET A 56 -1.87 -1.95 2.87
CA MET A 56 -1.64 -2.27 1.46
C MET A 56 -0.36 -3.09 1.26
N GLY A 57 -0.08 -3.52 0.03
CA GLY A 57 1.06 -4.38 -0.29
C GLY A 57 0.82 -5.83 0.04
N ASN A 58 -0.44 -6.27 0.06
CA ASN A 58 -0.83 -7.63 0.43
C ASN A 58 -0.57 -8.63 -0.71
N CYS A 59 -0.66 -9.92 -0.40
CA CYS A 59 -0.54 -11.03 -1.36
C CYS A 59 0.77 -11.07 -2.16
N GLY A 60 1.79 -10.34 -1.73
CA GLY A 60 3.04 -10.22 -2.48
C GLY A 60 2.99 -9.25 -3.67
N PHE A 61 1.91 -8.50 -3.83
CA PHE A 61 1.77 -7.49 -4.89
C PHE A 61 2.13 -6.09 -4.39
N GLY A 62 2.23 -5.14 -5.32
CA GLY A 62 2.52 -3.75 -5.06
C GLY A 62 3.13 -3.07 -6.28
N VAL A 63 3.37 -1.76 -6.20
CA VAL A 63 3.93 -0.95 -7.28
C VAL A 63 5.40 -0.56 -7.07
N ALA A 64 5.96 -0.88 -5.90
CA ALA A 64 7.35 -0.55 -5.56
C ALA A 64 8.04 -1.69 -4.79
N PRO A 65 9.37 -1.90 -5.02
CA PRO A 65 10.23 -1.17 -5.97
C PRO A 65 9.92 -1.54 -7.42
N MET A 66 10.14 -0.61 -8.39
CA MET A 66 9.83 -0.87 -9.78
C MET A 66 10.66 -0.01 -10.72
N ARG A 67 11.44 -0.64 -11.62
CA ARG A 67 12.19 0.08 -12.65
C ARG A 67 11.24 0.67 -13.70
N PRO A 68 11.58 1.81 -14.31
CA PRO A 68 10.75 2.39 -15.38
C PRO A 68 10.39 1.44 -16.50
N ALA A 69 11.33 0.54 -16.88
CA ALA A 69 11.11 -0.43 -17.94
C ALA A 69 10.03 -1.48 -17.62
N ASP A 70 9.85 -1.80 -16.34
CA ASP A 70 9.00 -2.92 -15.89
C ASP A 70 7.57 -2.44 -15.49
N ARG A 71 7.30 -1.12 -15.50
CA ARG A 71 6.04 -0.51 -15.05
C ARG A 71 4.82 -1.03 -15.80
N GLN A 72 4.93 -1.25 -17.10
CA GLN A 72 3.83 -1.79 -17.90
C GLN A 72 3.45 -3.21 -17.48
N ASP A 73 4.41 -4.05 -17.14
CA ASP A 73 4.15 -5.44 -16.80
C ASP A 73 3.57 -5.60 -15.41
N ILE A 74 3.99 -4.76 -14.46
CA ILE A 74 3.32 -4.74 -13.15
C ILE A 74 1.88 -4.23 -13.26
N MET A 75 1.60 -3.23 -14.11
CA MET A 75 0.21 -2.76 -14.34
C MET A 75 -0.67 -3.86 -14.93
N LYS A 76 -0.18 -4.67 -15.87
CA LYS A 76 -0.89 -5.85 -16.39
C LYS A 76 -1.13 -6.91 -15.31
N THR A 77 -0.20 -7.06 -14.38
CA THR A 77 -0.34 -7.97 -13.25
C THR A 77 -1.43 -7.46 -12.30
N LEU A 78 -1.41 -6.18 -11.95
CA LEU A 78 -2.44 -5.55 -11.12
C LEU A 78 -3.83 -5.62 -11.74
N GLU A 79 -3.96 -5.46 -13.06
CA GLU A 79 -5.23 -5.64 -13.76
C GLU A 79 -5.88 -7.00 -13.46
N LYS A 80 -5.08 -8.06 -13.45
CA LYS A 80 -5.56 -9.42 -13.16
C LYS A 80 -5.92 -9.64 -11.70
N VAL A 81 -5.18 -9.00 -10.79
CA VAL A 81 -5.30 -9.20 -9.34
C VAL A 81 -6.39 -8.34 -8.74
N GLU A 82 -6.45 -7.08 -9.16
CA GLU A 82 -7.33 -6.08 -8.55
C GLU A 82 -8.65 -5.87 -9.31
N GLY A 83 -8.78 -6.47 -10.50
CA GLY A 83 -9.95 -6.28 -11.34
C GLY A 83 -10.10 -4.86 -11.90
N MET A 84 -9.06 -4.04 -11.78
CA MET A 84 -9.01 -2.69 -12.34
C MET A 84 -8.41 -2.77 -13.75
N SER A 85 -9.12 -2.25 -14.76
CA SER A 85 -8.64 -2.35 -16.14
C SER A 85 -7.30 -1.63 -16.32
N TYR A 86 -6.46 -2.14 -17.22
CA TYR A 86 -5.20 -1.50 -17.59
C TYR A 86 -5.39 -0.02 -17.96
N ALA A 87 -6.46 0.29 -18.71
CA ALA A 87 -6.77 1.66 -19.09
C ALA A 87 -7.08 2.57 -17.89
N ALA A 88 -7.72 2.05 -16.85
CA ALA A 88 -7.96 2.78 -15.60
C ALA A 88 -6.65 3.00 -14.81
N LEU A 89 -5.80 1.97 -14.73
CA LEU A 89 -4.47 2.08 -14.11
C LEU A 89 -3.60 3.09 -14.86
N GLU A 90 -3.59 3.05 -16.19
CA GLU A 90 -2.83 3.99 -17.03
C GLU A 90 -3.34 5.43 -16.86
N ALA A 91 -4.66 5.62 -16.81
CA ALA A 91 -5.26 6.94 -16.59
C ALA A 91 -4.99 7.51 -15.19
N GLY A 92 -4.98 6.66 -14.16
CA GLY A 92 -4.75 7.06 -12.78
C GLY A 92 -3.27 7.21 -12.42
N LEU A 93 -2.45 6.24 -12.82
CA LEU A 93 -1.05 6.14 -12.43
C LEU A 93 -0.09 6.67 -13.51
N GLY A 94 -0.45 6.50 -14.79
CA GLY A 94 0.45 6.77 -15.90
C GLY A 94 1.68 5.85 -15.91
N LEU A 95 2.70 6.22 -16.67
CA LEU A 95 3.99 5.52 -16.72
C LEU A 95 5.15 6.34 -16.14
N ASP A 96 4.91 7.62 -15.85
CA ASP A 96 5.92 8.53 -15.30
C ASP A 96 5.77 8.64 -13.78
N TRP A 97 6.17 7.58 -13.07
CA TRP A 97 6.08 7.52 -11.61
C TRP A 97 7.26 8.29 -11.00
N PRO A 98 7.02 9.12 -9.98
CA PRO A 98 8.07 9.88 -9.31
C PRO A 98 8.84 9.04 -8.28
N PHE A 99 8.91 7.73 -8.45
CA PHE A 99 9.62 6.79 -7.58
C PHE A 99 10.10 5.58 -8.38
N GLU A 100 11.14 4.93 -7.87
CA GLU A 100 11.65 3.64 -8.33
C GLU A 100 11.80 2.68 -7.13
N SER A 101 12.35 3.15 -6.03
CA SER A 101 12.54 2.40 -4.81
C SER A 101 11.28 2.42 -3.91
N PHE A 102 11.22 1.48 -2.96
CA PHE A 102 10.15 1.46 -1.96
C PHE A 102 10.19 2.68 -1.00
N PRO A 103 11.33 3.15 -0.50
CA PRO A 103 11.39 4.38 0.27
C PRO A 103 10.82 5.60 -0.48
N GLU A 104 11.20 5.79 -1.74
CA GLU A 104 10.67 6.89 -2.56
C GLU A 104 9.15 6.80 -2.73
N TYR A 105 8.62 5.60 -2.95
CA TYR A 105 7.17 5.37 -3.01
C TYR A 105 6.48 5.79 -1.70
N MET A 106 7.02 5.41 -0.54
CA MET A 106 6.48 5.81 0.76
C MET A 106 6.53 7.33 0.96
N ASP A 107 7.60 8.00 0.50
CA ASP A 107 7.71 9.46 0.53
C ASP A 107 6.64 10.12 -0.34
N VAL A 108 6.37 9.59 -1.54
CA VAL A 108 5.32 10.10 -2.43
C VAL A 108 3.93 9.94 -1.81
N VAL A 109 3.63 8.78 -1.22
CA VAL A 109 2.37 8.54 -0.51
C VAL A 109 2.22 9.50 0.68
N GLN A 110 3.27 9.69 1.46
CA GLN A 110 3.27 10.61 2.59
C GLN A 110 3.07 12.06 2.17
N GLN A 111 3.73 12.50 1.10
CA GLN A 111 3.61 13.87 0.57
C GLN A 111 2.23 14.14 -0.03
N GLY A 112 1.65 13.16 -0.71
CA GLY A 112 0.28 13.23 -1.23
C GLY A 112 -0.77 13.35 -0.13
N GLY A 113 -0.50 12.78 1.02
CA GLY A 113 -1.41 12.67 2.15
C GLY A 113 -2.57 11.70 1.87
N THR A 114 -3.17 11.19 2.93
CA THR A 114 -4.33 10.29 2.84
C THR A 114 -5.38 10.66 3.88
N ALA A 115 -6.66 10.43 3.56
CA ALA A 115 -7.77 10.71 4.48
C ALA A 115 -7.80 9.79 5.69
N ILE A 116 -7.22 8.59 5.57
CA ILE A 116 -7.08 7.58 6.63
C ILE A 116 -5.62 7.20 6.79
N ASN A 117 -5.27 6.59 7.91
CA ASN A 117 -3.92 6.09 8.12
C ASN A 117 -3.61 4.95 7.14
N MET A 118 -2.37 4.92 6.64
CA MET A 118 -1.87 3.88 5.77
C MET A 118 -0.69 3.16 6.39
N ALA A 119 -0.65 1.84 6.19
CA ALA A 119 0.51 1.01 6.45
C ALA A 119 0.78 0.16 5.21
N ALA A 120 2.04 -0.15 4.93
CA ALA A 120 2.39 -0.89 3.72
C ALA A 120 3.34 -2.05 4.01
N PHE A 121 3.08 -3.18 3.35
CA PHE A 121 4.07 -4.23 3.16
C PHE A 121 4.89 -3.97 1.90
N ILE A 122 6.14 -4.44 1.89
CA ILE A 122 6.85 -4.62 0.62
C ILE A 122 6.45 -5.99 0.03
N GLY A 123 6.01 -5.98 -1.23
CA GLY A 123 5.53 -7.18 -1.93
C GLY A 123 6.65 -8.01 -2.56
N HIS A 124 6.50 -9.32 -2.56
CA HIS A 124 7.48 -10.25 -3.15
C HIS A 124 7.59 -10.10 -4.67
N THR A 125 6.47 -9.94 -5.37
CA THR A 125 6.44 -9.87 -6.84
C THR A 125 7.21 -8.66 -7.37
N PRO A 126 6.93 -7.41 -6.97
CA PRO A 126 7.70 -6.26 -7.43
C PRO A 126 9.16 -6.35 -7.02
N LEU A 127 9.47 -6.90 -5.85
CA LEU A 127 10.85 -7.10 -5.39
C LEU A 127 11.63 -8.05 -6.30
N ARG A 128 11.02 -9.18 -6.71
CA ARG A 128 11.65 -10.12 -7.65
C ARG A 128 11.84 -9.51 -9.03
N ILE A 129 10.82 -8.84 -9.56
CA ILE A 129 10.92 -8.16 -10.87
C ILE A 129 12.02 -7.11 -10.83
N TYR A 130 12.11 -6.33 -9.77
CA TYR A 130 13.14 -5.31 -9.62
C TYR A 130 14.57 -5.87 -9.62
N VAL A 131 14.80 -7.02 -9.00
CA VAL A 131 16.14 -7.64 -8.92
C VAL A 131 16.47 -8.51 -10.12
N MET A 132 15.50 -9.29 -10.60
CA MET A 132 15.71 -10.34 -11.60
C MET A 132 15.24 -9.96 -13.01
N GLY A 133 14.41 -8.90 -13.16
CA GLY A 133 13.83 -8.53 -14.45
C GLY A 133 12.98 -9.66 -15.04
N ASP A 134 13.16 -9.94 -16.33
CA ASP A 134 12.40 -10.96 -17.07
C ASP A 134 12.52 -12.37 -16.47
N ASP A 135 13.64 -12.66 -15.81
CA ASP A 135 13.88 -13.96 -15.15
C ASP A 135 13.02 -14.17 -13.89
N ALA A 136 12.35 -13.15 -13.40
CA ALA A 136 11.63 -13.19 -12.11
C ALA A 136 10.55 -14.30 -12.03
N MET A 137 9.93 -14.64 -13.16
CA MET A 137 8.89 -15.68 -13.25
C MET A 137 9.40 -16.99 -13.88
N GLU A 138 10.62 -16.99 -14.44
CA GLU A 138 11.14 -18.11 -15.25
C GLU A 138 12.01 -19.07 -14.44
N ARG A 139 12.67 -18.59 -13.39
CA ARG A 139 13.61 -19.40 -12.61
C ARG A 139 13.66 -19.01 -11.14
N GLU A 140 14.28 -19.85 -10.35
CA GLU A 140 14.63 -19.54 -8.95
C GLU A 140 15.70 -18.45 -8.89
N ALA A 141 15.69 -17.66 -7.81
CA ALA A 141 16.72 -16.67 -7.55
C ALA A 141 18.03 -17.33 -7.13
N THR A 142 19.13 -16.80 -7.62
CA THR A 142 20.48 -17.13 -7.14
C THR A 142 20.72 -16.60 -5.72
N GLY A 143 21.73 -17.11 -5.03
CA GLY A 143 22.09 -16.61 -3.69
C GLY A 143 22.42 -15.10 -3.67
N ALA A 144 23.03 -14.57 -4.74
CA ALA A 144 23.32 -13.14 -4.86
C ALA A 144 22.05 -12.30 -5.04
N GLU A 145 21.07 -12.78 -5.82
CA GLU A 145 19.78 -12.13 -6.00
C GLU A 145 18.95 -12.17 -4.72
N VAL A 146 18.99 -13.28 -3.99
CA VAL A 146 18.35 -13.38 -2.65
C VAL A 146 18.92 -12.35 -1.68
N GLU A 147 20.26 -12.18 -1.64
CA GLU A 147 20.87 -11.19 -0.75
C GLU A 147 20.55 -9.74 -1.21
N ALA A 148 20.48 -9.49 -2.52
CA ALA A 148 20.05 -8.18 -3.04
C ALA A 148 18.59 -7.87 -2.63
N MET A 149 17.69 -8.85 -2.78
CA MET A 149 16.30 -8.70 -2.30
C MET A 149 16.22 -8.48 -0.80
N ALA A 150 17.00 -9.21 0.00
CA ALA A 150 17.05 -9.07 1.44
C ALA A 150 17.53 -7.67 1.85
N GLN A 151 18.48 -7.08 1.12
CA GLN A 151 18.93 -5.72 1.37
C GLN A 151 17.82 -4.69 1.10
N ILE A 152 17.09 -4.83 -0.01
CA ILE A 152 15.97 -3.94 -0.34
C ILE A 152 14.86 -4.05 0.71
N VAL A 153 14.57 -5.25 1.22
CA VAL A 153 13.61 -5.43 2.32
C VAL A 153 14.08 -4.71 3.59
N ARG A 154 15.38 -4.76 3.94
CA ARG A 154 15.91 -4.00 5.09
C ARG A 154 15.72 -2.49 4.91
N GLU A 155 15.95 -1.98 3.70
CA GLU A 155 15.74 -0.57 3.36
C GLU A 155 14.26 -0.17 3.45
N ALA A 156 13.36 -1.02 2.93
CA ALA A 156 11.92 -0.82 3.04
C ALA A 156 11.46 -0.79 4.51
N MET A 157 11.95 -1.71 5.34
CA MET A 157 11.65 -1.73 6.77
C MET A 157 12.17 -0.47 7.48
N ALA A 158 13.36 0.01 7.12
CA ALA A 158 13.91 1.25 7.67
C ALA A 158 13.10 2.49 7.23
N ALA A 159 12.48 2.45 6.05
CA ALA A 159 11.58 3.50 5.54
C ALA A 159 10.15 3.42 6.09
N GLY A 160 9.82 2.42 6.91
CA GLY A 160 8.54 2.31 7.60
C GLY A 160 7.59 1.25 7.05
N ALA A 161 8.04 0.34 6.18
CA ALA A 161 7.26 -0.86 5.87
C ALA A 161 6.96 -1.64 7.15
N ILE A 162 5.74 -2.15 7.27
CA ILE A 162 5.34 -2.95 8.44
C ILE A 162 5.71 -4.44 8.33
N GLY A 163 6.22 -4.86 7.19
CA GLY A 163 6.63 -6.22 6.92
C GLY A 163 6.79 -6.53 5.44
N PHE A 164 6.93 -7.80 5.14
CA PHE A 164 7.06 -8.38 3.81
C PHE A 164 5.85 -9.28 3.54
N SER A 165 5.27 -9.19 2.35
CA SER A 165 4.15 -10.02 1.93
C SER A 165 4.51 -10.93 0.77
N THR A 166 3.93 -12.13 0.77
CA THR A 166 4.05 -13.10 -0.31
C THR A 166 2.78 -13.92 -0.43
N SER A 167 2.54 -14.50 -1.59
CA SER A 167 1.53 -15.53 -1.79
C SER A 167 2.15 -16.69 -2.56
N GLN A 168 1.62 -17.88 -2.35
CA GLN A 168 1.88 -19.04 -3.20
C GLN A 168 0.62 -19.25 -4.03
N ALA A 169 0.74 -19.05 -5.35
CA ALA A 169 -0.28 -19.55 -6.27
C ALA A 169 -0.12 -21.07 -6.35
N ALA A 170 -1.22 -21.79 -6.11
CA ALA A 170 -1.26 -23.24 -6.31
C ALA A 170 -1.39 -23.54 -7.80
#